data_ebb9e59458d37b770f52e6caf1e1b484
#
_entry.id   ebb9e59458d37b770f52e6caf1e1b484
#
_cell.length_a   1.000
_cell.length_b   1.000
_cell.length_c   1.000
_cell.angle_alpha   90.00
_cell.angle_beta   90.00
_cell.angle_gamma   90.00
#
_symmetry.space_group_name_H-M   'P 1'
#
loop_
_entity.id
_entity.type
_entity.pdbx_description
1 polymer ?
#
loop_
_entity_poly.entity_id
_entity_poly.type
_entity_poly.pdbx_seq_one_letter_code
_entity_poly.pdbx_strand_id
1 'polypeptide(L)'
;PKISDQISIDHINEACDKNYQSIMLRYYQLQFGWFHNAYNSFQDIEKYIMLAHLVNKTLTTYNKHFYNLTFDEFYSNKSVEIEKISVSEIVKELEISKETARRKLNEMTKDGIIVRNKKKITIQSSAFRFQKPNISIKNFSNLLSSASKYLAIKKNQNYSSEYFETLIKKNYTHYW
;
A
#
# COMPACT_ATOMS: atom_id res chain seq x y z
N PRO A 1 -11.68 10.09 15.68
CA PRO A 1 -12.55 8.93 15.37
C PRO A 1 -11.92 8.15 14.22
N LYS A 2 -11.95 6.81 14.31
CA LYS A 2 -11.47 5.94 13.23
C LYS A 2 -12.34 6.12 11.99
N ILE A 3 -11.78 6.03 10.78
CA ILE A 3 -12.57 6.10 9.52
C ILE A 3 -13.70 5.06 9.54
N SER A 4 -13.45 3.87 10.09
CA SER A 4 -14.43 2.79 10.22
C SER A 4 -15.67 3.17 11.03
N ASP A 5 -15.56 4.14 11.94
CA ASP A 5 -16.70 4.59 12.76
C ASP A 5 -17.61 5.57 12.01
N GLN A 6 -17.14 6.06 10.85
CA GLN A 6 -17.82 7.11 10.07
C GLN A 6 -18.40 6.58 8.76
N ILE A 7 -17.78 5.56 8.16
CA ILE A 7 -18.17 5.00 6.85
C ILE A 7 -18.24 3.48 6.97
N SER A 8 -19.45 2.92 6.85
CA SER A 8 -19.64 1.47 6.78
C SER A 8 -19.48 0.94 5.34
N ILE A 9 -19.27 -0.36 5.20
CA ILE A 9 -19.24 -1.04 3.89
C ILE A 9 -20.55 -0.80 3.12
N ASP A 10 -21.68 -0.85 3.79
CA ASP A 10 -22.99 -0.60 3.15
C ASP A 10 -23.10 0.80 2.58
N HIS A 11 -22.56 1.79 3.30
CA HIS A 11 -22.49 3.16 2.79
C HIS A 11 -21.61 3.28 1.54
N ILE A 12 -20.49 2.55 1.47
CA ILE A 12 -19.61 2.52 0.29
C ILE A 12 -20.35 1.85 -0.88
N ASN A 13 -21.02 0.74 -0.64
CA ASN A 13 -21.80 0.03 -1.65
C ASN A 13 -22.92 0.93 -2.20
N GLU A 14 -23.68 1.58 -1.34
CA GLU A 14 -24.74 2.53 -1.75
C GLU A 14 -24.16 3.71 -2.58
N ALA A 15 -23.00 4.23 -2.17
CA ALA A 15 -22.31 5.30 -2.90
C ALA A 15 -21.82 4.82 -4.27
N CYS A 16 -21.29 3.59 -4.36
CA CYS A 16 -20.87 2.97 -5.60
C CYS A 16 -22.05 2.79 -6.57
N ASP A 17 -23.17 2.29 -6.09
CA ASP A 17 -24.36 2.07 -6.92
C ASP A 17 -24.93 3.39 -7.48
N LYS A 18 -24.97 4.43 -6.67
CA LYS A 18 -25.54 5.73 -7.07
C LYS A 18 -24.61 6.61 -7.90
N ASN A 19 -23.30 6.45 -7.76
CA ASN A 19 -22.26 7.27 -8.42
C ASN A 19 -21.23 6.44 -9.17
N TYR A 20 -21.64 5.28 -9.70
CA TYR A 20 -20.75 4.29 -10.30
C TYR A 20 -19.73 4.90 -11.27
N GLN A 21 -20.18 5.72 -12.24
CA GLN A 21 -19.29 6.30 -13.23
C GLN A 21 -18.19 7.17 -12.64
N SER A 22 -18.53 8.02 -11.66
CA SER A 22 -17.57 8.92 -11.01
C SER A 22 -16.56 8.17 -10.16
N ILE A 23 -17.02 7.15 -9.42
CA ILE A 23 -16.18 6.34 -8.53
C ILE A 23 -15.28 5.43 -9.35
N MET A 24 -15.82 4.77 -10.38
CA MET A 24 -15.03 3.87 -11.24
C MET A 24 -13.93 4.60 -12.00
N LEU A 25 -14.18 5.83 -12.46
CA LEU A 25 -13.12 6.66 -13.05
C LEU A 25 -11.95 6.85 -12.07
N ARG A 26 -12.23 7.18 -10.80
CA ARG A 26 -11.20 7.37 -9.77
C ARG A 26 -10.50 6.06 -9.39
N TYR A 27 -11.25 4.97 -9.36
CA TYR A 27 -10.70 3.64 -9.13
C TYR A 27 -9.70 3.24 -10.23
N TYR A 28 -10.06 3.43 -11.50
CA TYR A 28 -9.13 3.16 -12.60
C TYR A 28 -7.92 4.09 -12.58
N GLN A 29 -8.07 5.38 -12.25
CA GLN A 29 -6.94 6.29 -12.09
C GLN A 29 -5.98 5.81 -10.99
N LEU A 30 -6.52 5.30 -9.87
CA LEU A 30 -5.72 4.70 -8.80
C LEU A 30 -4.95 3.47 -9.31
N GLN A 31 -5.65 2.52 -9.94
CA GLN A 31 -5.04 1.28 -10.43
C GLN A 31 -3.97 1.53 -11.50
N PHE A 32 -4.31 2.28 -12.55
CA PHE A 32 -3.36 2.55 -13.63
C PHE A 32 -2.16 3.37 -13.14
N GLY A 33 -2.38 4.36 -12.28
CA GLY A 33 -1.30 5.13 -11.68
C GLY A 33 -0.36 4.24 -10.85
N TRP A 34 -0.91 3.29 -10.12
CA TRP A 34 -0.14 2.34 -9.33
C TRP A 34 0.69 1.40 -10.21
N PHE A 35 0.09 0.75 -11.22
CA PHE A 35 0.80 -0.12 -12.16
C PHE A 35 1.87 0.63 -12.96
N HIS A 36 1.56 1.84 -13.42
CA HIS A 36 2.51 2.67 -14.16
C HIS A 36 3.75 3.03 -13.31
N ASN A 37 3.53 3.44 -12.07
CA ASN A 37 4.64 3.72 -11.14
C ASN A 37 5.46 2.48 -10.83
N ALA A 38 4.80 1.33 -10.64
CA ALA A 38 5.45 0.05 -10.42
C ALA A 38 6.35 -0.32 -11.59
N TYR A 39 5.82 -0.26 -12.81
CA TYR A 39 6.58 -0.59 -14.00
C TYR A 39 7.75 0.38 -14.20
N ASN A 40 7.54 1.68 -14.08
CA ASN A 40 8.60 2.67 -14.24
C ASN A 40 9.73 2.52 -13.21
N SER A 41 9.38 2.11 -12.00
CA SER A 41 10.37 1.96 -10.91
C SER A 41 11.23 0.72 -11.05
N PHE A 42 10.67 -0.38 -11.53
CA PHE A 42 11.34 -1.68 -11.49
C PHE A 42 11.61 -2.28 -12.88
N GLN A 43 10.92 -1.82 -13.93
CA GLN A 43 10.89 -2.44 -15.27
C GLN A 43 10.56 -3.95 -15.21
N ASP A 44 9.98 -4.40 -14.09
CA ASP A 44 9.75 -5.79 -13.73
C ASP A 44 8.61 -5.89 -12.72
N ILE A 45 7.45 -6.27 -13.21
CA ILE A 45 6.23 -6.34 -12.40
C ILE A 45 6.31 -7.43 -11.32
N GLU A 46 7.03 -8.53 -11.57
CA GLU A 46 7.19 -9.61 -10.58
C GLU A 46 8.04 -9.15 -9.38
N LYS A 47 9.14 -8.41 -9.63
CA LYS A 47 9.92 -7.78 -8.55
C LYS A 47 9.08 -6.83 -7.72
N TYR A 48 8.26 -6.02 -8.40
CA TYR A 48 7.39 -5.08 -7.71
C TYR A 48 6.35 -5.77 -6.84
N ILE A 49 5.62 -6.76 -7.38
CA ILE A 49 4.63 -7.52 -6.62
C ILE A 49 5.27 -8.19 -5.41
N MET A 50 6.45 -8.78 -5.59
CA MET A 50 7.19 -9.39 -4.49
C MET A 50 7.59 -8.37 -3.42
N LEU A 51 8.08 -7.19 -3.81
CA LEU A 51 8.42 -6.16 -2.85
C LEU A 51 7.18 -5.60 -2.15
N ALA A 52 6.09 -5.37 -2.87
CA ALA A 52 4.82 -4.94 -2.29
C ALA A 52 4.30 -5.96 -1.26
N HIS A 53 4.42 -7.26 -1.58
CA HIS A 53 4.08 -8.33 -0.63
C HIS A 53 4.94 -8.28 0.64
N LEU A 54 6.25 -8.10 0.52
CA LEU A 54 7.15 -7.97 1.66
C LEU A 54 6.83 -6.73 2.52
N VAL A 55 6.52 -5.60 1.88
CA VAL A 55 6.09 -4.38 2.58
C VAL A 55 4.77 -4.61 3.31
N ASN A 56 3.78 -5.23 2.65
CA ASN A 56 2.49 -5.52 3.26
C ASN A 56 2.62 -6.43 4.50
N LYS A 57 3.47 -7.45 4.45
CA LYS A 57 3.78 -8.28 5.62
C LYS A 57 4.36 -7.47 6.78
N THR A 58 5.23 -6.51 6.46
CA THR A 58 5.81 -5.61 7.47
C THR A 58 4.74 -4.72 8.11
N LEU A 59 3.88 -4.12 7.29
CA LEU A 59 2.77 -3.29 7.78
C LEU A 59 1.79 -4.10 8.64
N THR A 60 1.49 -5.32 8.24
CA THR A 60 0.65 -6.25 9.01
C THR A 60 1.29 -6.56 10.37
N THR A 61 2.61 -6.74 10.42
CA THR A 61 3.35 -6.97 11.66
C THR A 61 3.30 -5.74 12.57
N TYR A 62 3.51 -4.54 12.02
CA TYR A 62 3.36 -3.29 12.78
C TYR A 62 1.95 -3.13 13.35
N ASN A 63 0.92 -3.39 12.56
CA ASN A 63 -0.46 -3.34 13.04
C ASN A 63 -0.73 -4.32 14.19
N LYS A 64 -0.19 -5.55 14.12
CA LYS A 64 -0.33 -6.54 15.20
C LYS A 64 0.33 -6.09 16.52
N HIS A 65 1.43 -5.35 16.43
CA HIS A 65 2.17 -4.85 17.60
C HIS A 65 1.75 -3.43 18.01
N PHE A 66 0.66 -2.90 17.45
CA PHE A 66 0.15 -1.55 17.73
C PHE A 66 1.13 -0.41 17.42
N TYR A 67 2.10 -0.64 16.56
CA TYR A 67 2.99 0.41 16.06
C TYR A 67 2.26 1.22 15.00
N ASN A 68 1.71 2.38 15.39
CA ASN A 68 1.14 3.34 14.45
C ASN A 68 2.22 4.36 14.09
N LEU A 69 2.85 4.19 12.94
CA LEU A 69 3.81 5.15 12.40
C LEU A 69 3.12 6.06 11.38
N THR A 70 3.50 7.33 11.42
CA THR A 70 3.18 8.27 10.35
C THR A 70 3.95 7.92 9.07
N PHE A 71 3.52 8.49 7.95
CA PHE A 71 4.22 8.35 6.67
C PHE A 71 5.70 8.74 6.77
N ASP A 72 5.98 9.90 7.39
CA ASP A 72 7.34 10.40 7.49
C ASP A 72 8.21 9.56 8.44
N GLU A 73 7.67 9.11 9.56
CA GLU A 73 8.37 8.19 10.48
C GLU A 73 8.71 6.87 9.79
N PHE A 74 7.75 6.27 9.05
CA PHE A 74 7.99 5.03 8.33
C PHE A 74 9.12 5.16 7.30
N TYR A 75 9.10 6.22 6.48
CA TYR A 75 10.11 6.44 5.44
C TYR A 75 11.42 7.06 5.94
N SER A 76 11.48 7.55 7.19
CA SER A 76 12.71 7.99 7.84
C SER A 76 13.55 6.83 8.36
N ASN A 77 12.96 5.66 8.55
CA ASN A 77 13.69 4.47 8.96
C ASN A 77 14.69 4.05 7.88
N LYS A 78 15.95 3.78 8.28
CA LYS A 78 17.01 3.37 7.33
C LYS A 78 16.79 1.98 6.76
N SER A 79 16.11 1.13 7.50
CA SER A 79 15.78 -0.22 7.09
C SER A 79 14.54 -0.70 7.85
N VAL A 80 13.77 -1.57 7.21
CA VAL A 80 12.59 -2.19 7.81
C VAL A 80 12.85 -3.68 7.86
N GLU A 81 12.89 -4.23 9.08
CA GLU A 81 13.00 -5.67 9.28
C GLU A 81 11.66 -6.34 8.99
N ILE A 82 11.70 -7.37 8.17
CA ILE A 82 10.56 -8.23 7.91
C ILE A 82 10.72 -9.48 8.79
N GLU A 83 9.64 -9.88 9.46
CA GLU A 83 9.61 -11.19 10.11
C GLU A 83 10.02 -12.30 9.15
N LYS A 84 10.55 -13.41 9.71
CA LYS A 84 11.05 -14.56 8.95
C LYS A 84 10.07 -14.98 7.87
N ILE A 85 10.27 -14.50 6.64
CA ILE A 85 9.54 -14.98 5.48
C ILE A 85 10.38 -16.03 4.78
N SER A 86 9.83 -17.22 4.63
CA SER A 86 10.47 -18.28 3.88
C SER A 86 10.17 -18.14 2.38
N VAL A 87 11.08 -18.66 1.53
CA VAL A 87 10.81 -18.73 0.07
C VAL A 87 9.54 -19.55 -0.21
N SER A 88 9.27 -20.57 0.59
CA SER A 88 8.06 -21.41 0.43
C SER A 88 6.79 -20.64 0.72
N GLU A 89 6.82 -19.70 1.66
CA GLU A 89 5.70 -18.82 1.97
C GLU A 89 5.41 -17.85 0.82
N ILE A 90 6.46 -17.20 0.28
CA ILE A 90 6.34 -16.33 -0.90
C ILE A 90 5.75 -17.08 -2.10
N VAL A 91 6.24 -18.28 -2.34
CA VAL A 91 5.75 -19.18 -3.41
C VAL A 91 4.27 -19.45 -3.27
N LYS A 92 3.83 -19.80 -2.04
CA LYS A 92 2.42 -20.11 -1.75
C LYS A 92 1.52 -18.89 -1.87
N GLU A 93 1.94 -17.75 -1.34
CA GLU A 93 1.10 -16.55 -1.28
C GLU A 93 1.04 -15.77 -2.59
N LEU A 94 2.12 -15.82 -3.40
CA LEU A 94 2.14 -15.18 -4.72
C LEU A 94 1.85 -16.14 -5.88
N GLU A 95 1.63 -17.42 -5.59
CA GLU A 95 1.37 -18.47 -6.60
C GLU A 95 2.42 -18.54 -7.73
N ILE A 96 3.68 -18.24 -7.38
CA ILE A 96 4.82 -18.28 -8.32
C ILE A 96 5.70 -19.49 -8.11
N SER A 97 6.51 -19.86 -9.12
CA SER A 97 7.44 -20.98 -8.97
C SER A 97 8.53 -20.68 -7.93
N LYS A 98 9.05 -21.73 -7.28
CA LYS A 98 10.17 -21.61 -6.34
C LYS A 98 11.42 -21.04 -6.99
N GLU A 99 11.63 -21.35 -8.26
CA GLU A 99 12.74 -20.83 -9.04
C GLU A 99 12.58 -19.33 -9.30
N THR A 100 11.39 -18.90 -9.74
CA THR A 100 11.05 -17.46 -9.90
C THR A 100 11.27 -16.70 -8.61
N ALA A 101 10.73 -17.20 -7.49
CA ALA A 101 10.90 -16.55 -6.19
C ALA A 101 12.37 -16.38 -5.80
N ARG A 102 13.19 -17.45 -5.97
CA ARG A 102 14.63 -17.40 -5.66
C ARG A 102 15.37 -16.43 -6.58
N ARG A 103 15.10 -16.48 -7.88
CA ARG A 103 15.73 -15.61 -8.87
C ARG A 103 15.43 -14.14 -8.55
N LYS A 104 14.17 -13.79 -8.36
CA LYS A 104 13.77 -12.40 -8.04
C LYS A 104 14.34 -11.90 -6.72
N LEU A 105 14.36 -12.73 -5.67
CA LEU A 105 15.01 -12.37 -4.40
C LEU A 105 16.51 -12.13 -4.56
N ASN A 106 17.19 -12.94 -5.40
CA ASN A 106 18.61 -12.75 -5.66
C ASN A 106 18.87 -11.47 -6.46
N GLU A 107 18.05 -11.17 -7.47
CA GLU A 107 18.12 -9.93 -8.24
C GLU A 107 17.89 -8.71 -7.31
N MET A 108 16.86 -8.73 -6.49
CA MET A 108 16.57 -7.64 -5.52
C MET A 108 17.71 -7.46 -4.50
N THR A 109 18.38 -8.55 -4.11
CA THR A 109 19.56 -8.47 -3.23
C THR A 109 20.74 -7.84 -3.97
N LYS A 110 20.97 -8.21 -5.23
CA LYS A 110 22.03 -7.64 -6.07
C LYS A 110 21.79 -6.14 -6.33
N ASP A 111 20.55 -5.76 -6.52
CA ASP A 111 20.14 -4.36 -6.76
C ASP A 111 20.15 -3.52 -5.47
N GLY A 112 20.49 -4.12 -4.31
CA GLY A 112 20.53 -3.43 -3.01
C GLY A 112 19.15 -3.04 -2.47
N ILE A 113 18.08 -3.61 -3.00
CA ILE A 113 16.69 -3.37 -2.56
C ILE A 113 16.42 -4.07 -1.24
N ILE A 114 16.91 -5.30 -1.11
CA ILE A 114 16.81 -6.11 0.10
C ILE A 114 18.18 -6.64 0.53
N VAL A 115 18.32 -6.91 1.82
CA VAL A 115 19.44 -7.67 2.37
C VAL A 115 18.89 -8.97 2.95
N ARG A 116 19.54 -10.08 2.62
CA ARG A 116 19.21 -11.39 3.14
C ARG A 116 20.30 -11.87 4.10
N ASN A 117 19.90 -12.14 5.33
CA ASN A 117 20.79 -12.73 6.31
C ASN A 117 20.16 -14.01 6.87
N LYS A 118 20.64 -15.17 6.38
CA LYS A 118 20.12 -16.52 6.69
C LYS A 118 18.61 -16.63 6.49
N LYS A 119 17.82 -16.33 7.54
CA LYS A 119 16.35 -16.44 7.53
C LYS A 119 15.62 -15.09 7.63
N LYS A 120 16.37 -13.98 7.67
CA LYS A 120 15.79 -12.64 7.74
C LYS A 120 15.93 -11.94 6.40
N ILE A 121 14.91 -11.23 6.02
CA ILE A 121 14.93 -10.30 4.89
C ILE A 121 14.77 -8.90 5.49
N THR A 122 15.61 -7.97 5.08
CA THR A 122 15.53 -6.56 5.47
C THR A 122 15.38 -5.72 4.22
N ILE A 123 14.38 -4.86 4.18
CA ILE A 123 14.19 -3.91 3.09
C ILE A 123 15.09 -2.70 3.35
N GLN A 124 15.91 -2.32 2.39
CA GLN A 124 16.77 -1.16 2.50
C GLN A 124 16.02 0.14 2.23
N SER A 125 16.45 1.23 2.86
CA SER A 125 15.85 2.55 2.62
C SER A 125 15.94 3.00 1.16
N SER A 126 16.91 2.48 0.40
CA SER A 126 17.04 2.71 -1.04
C SER A 126 15.82 2.23 -1.82
N ALA A 127 15.18 1.13 -1.39
CA ALA A 127 13.96 0.62 -1.99
C ALA A 127 12.79 1.61 -1.85
N PHE A 128 12.75 2.37 -0.75
CA PHE A 128 11.69 3.35 -0.50
C PHE A 128 11.82 4.62 -1.35
N ARG A 129 13.00 4.92 -1.92
CA ARG A 129 13.14 6.04 -2.86
C ARG A 129 12.31 5.84 -4.12
N PHE A 130 12.16 4.60 -4.56
CA PHE A 130 11.36 4.23 -5.73
C PHE A 130 9.87 4.03 -5.41
N GLN A 131 9.50 3.99 -4.13
CA GLN A 131 8.17 3.58 -3.71
C GLN A 131 7.45 4.55 -2.79
N LYS A 132 7.91 5.80 -2.63
CA LYS A 132 7.07 6.74 -1.89
C LYS A 132 5.71 6.84 -2.58
N PRO A 133 4.64 6.28 -2.00
CA PRO A 133 3.37 6.13 -2.70
C PRO A 133 2.54 7.42 -2.67
N ASN A 134 3.19 8.59 -2.75
CA ASN A 134 2.52 9.89 -2.68
C ASN A 134 1.40 10.03 -3.72
N ILE A 135 1.67 9.60 -4.97
CA ILE A 135 0.67 9.65 -6.05
C ILE A 135 -0.47 8.66 -5.75
N SER A 136 -0.14 7.46 -5.29
CA SER A 136 -1.14 6.45 -4.94
C SER A 136 -2.00 6.89 -3.74
N ILE A 137 -1.39 7.48 -2.70
CA ILE A 137 -2.13 8.06 -1.56
C ILE A 137 -3.07 9.17 -2.05
N LYS A 138 -2.59 10.08 -2.90
CA LYS A 138 -3.42 11.14 -3.48
C LYS A 138 -4.59 10.59 -4.29
N ASN A 139 -4.33 9.62 -5.16
CA ASN A 139 -5.37 8.98 -5.96
C ASN A 139 -6.38 8.23 -5.09
N PHE A 140 -5.92 7.54 -4.06
CA PHE A 140 -6.78 6.86 -3.09
C PHE A 140 -7.61 7.88 -2.28
N SER A 141 -7.02 8.99 -1.84
CA SER A 141 -7.74 10.07 -1.16
C SER A 141 -8.81 10.71 -2.06
N ASN A 142 -8.53 10.86 -3.36
CA ASN A 142 -9.51 11.32 -4.35
C ASN A 142 -10.68 10.33 -4.51
N LEU A 143 -10.39 9.04 -4.53
CA LEU A 143 -11.40 7.98 -4.58
C LEU A 143 -12.29 8.02 -3.33
N LEU A 144 -11.70 8.08 -2.13
CA LEU A 144 -12.42 8.18 -0.87
C LEU A 144 -13.28 9.45 -0.79
N SER A 145 -12.73 10.60 -1.21
CA SER A 145 -13.47 11.86 -1.28
C SER A 145 -14.68 11.75 -2.22
N SER A 146 -14.49 11.12 -3.38
CA SER A 146 -15.59 10.91 -4.34
C SER A 146 -16.67 9.97 -3.78
N ALA A 147 -16.28 8.89 -3.14
CA ALA A 147 -17.19 7.95 -2.50
C ALA A 147 -17.94 8.60 -1.31
N SER A 148 -17.26 9.46 -0.55
CA SER A 148 -17.85 10.13 0.63
C SER A 148 -18.76 11.32 0.27
N LYS A 149 -18.74 11.85 -0.95
CA LYS A 149 -19.61 12.99 -1.34
C LYS A 149 -21.08 12.71 -1.10
N TYR A 150 -21.53 11.51 -1.43
CA TYR A 150 -22.91 11.11 -1.17
C TYR A 150 -23.25 11.03 0.32
N LEU A 151 -22.29 10.54 1.11
CA LEU A 151 -22.43 10.46 2.57
C LEU A 151 -22.30 11.83 3.23
N ALA A 152 -21.47 12.71 2.67
CA ALA A 152 -21.32 14.09 3.14
C ALA A 152 -22.64 14.84 3.06
N ILE A 153 -23.42 14.67 1.99
CA ILE A 153 -24.76 15.25 1.85
C ILE A 153 -25.70 14.74 2.94
N LYS A 154 -25.70 13.43 3.23
CA LYS A 154 -26.54 12.83 4.27
C LYS A 154 -26.17 13.25 5.69
N LYS A 155 -24.87 13.47 5.97
CA LYS A 155 -24.35 13.76 7.31
C LYS A 155 -23.95 15.22 7.50
N ASN A 156 -24.16 16.07 6.51
CA ASN A 156 -23.75 17.49 6.49
C ASN A 156 -22.26 17.69 6.83
N GLN A 157 -21.41 16.80 6.32
CA GLN A 157 -19.96 16.78 6.53
C GLN A 157 -19.25 16.80 5.17
N ASN A 158 -18.17 17.57 5.08
CA ASN A 158 -17.34 17.63 3.87
C ASN A 158 -16.02 16.87 4.08
N TYR A 159 -15.88 15.74 3.42
CA TYR A 159 -14.66 14.95 3.41
C TYR A 159 -13.84 15.24 2.15
N SER A 160 -12.96 16.24 2.23
CA SER A 160 -12.08 16.59 1.10
C SER A 160 -10.98 15.54 0.87
N SER A 161 -10.36 15.59 -0.31
CA SER A 161 -9.21 14.75 -0.63
C SER A 161 -8.03 15.02 0.32
N GLU A 162 -7.80 16.28 0.70
CA GLU A 162 -6.77 16.70 1.64
C GLU A 162 -7.01 16.14 3.05
N TYR A 163 -8.27 16.08 3.47
CA TYR A 163 -8.64 15.44 4.74
C TYR A 163 -8.22 13.97 4.76
N PHE A 164 -8.58 13.21 3.73
CA PHE A 164 -8.20 11.80 3.65
C PHE A 164 -6.69 11.61 3.51
N GLU A 165 -6.00 12.42 2.70
CA GLU A 165 -4.56 12.36 2.56
C GLU A 165 -3.84 12.58 3.89
N THR A 166 -4.26 13.58 4.64
CA THR A 166 -3.72 13.88 5.98
C THR A 166 -3.96 12.71 6.93
N LEU A 167 -5.17 12.15 6.92
CA LEU A 167 -5.53 11.05 7.80
C LEU A 167 -4.74 9.77 7.49
N ILE A 168 -4.58 9.43 6.20
CA ILE A 168 -3.79 8.27 5.75
C ILE A 168 -2.32 8.46 6.15
N LYS A 169 -1.73 9.63 5.89
CA LYS A 169 -0.34 9.91 6.25
C LYS A 169 -0.09 9.89 7.76
N LYS A 170 -1.04 10.39 8.56
CA LYS A 170 -0.94 10.40 10.02
C LYS A 170 -1.00 8.99 10.62
N ASN A 171 -1.70 8.07 9.99
CA ASN A 171 -1.90 6.69 10.45
C ASN A 171 -1.41 5.68 9.39
N TYR A 172 -0.24 5.95 8.81
CA TYR A 172 0.21 5.30 7.59
C TYR A 172 0.27 3.77 7.70
N THR A 173 0.91 3.24 8.73
CA THR A 173 1.03 1.79 8.93
C THR A 173 -0.29 1.10 9.28
N HIS A 174 -1.33 1.86 9.62
CA HIS A 174 -2.65 1.32 9.92
C HIS A 174 -3.56 1.27 8.70
N TYR A 175 -3.45 2.23 7.78
CA TYR A 175 -4.38 2.39 6.65
C TYR A 175 -3.76 2.06 5.29
N TRP A 176 -2.47 2.00 5.20
CA TRP A 176 -1.76 1.67 3.97
C TRP A 176 -1.27 0.23 3.98
#